data_2ee0aeedbda5b0e5ce3f391314b1c630
#
_entry.id   2ee0aeedbda5b0e5ce3f391314b1c630
#
_cell.length_a   1.000
_cell.length_b   1.000
_cell.length_c   1.000
_cell.angle_alpha   90.00
_cell.angle_beta   90.00
_cell.angle_gamma   90.00
#
_symmetry.space_group_name_H-M   'P 1'
#
loop_
_entity.id
_entity.type
_entity.pdbx_description
1 polymer ?
#
loop_
_entity_poly.entity_id
_entity_poly.type
_entity_poly.pdbx_seq_one_letter_code
_entity_poly.pdbx_strand_id
1 'polypeptide(L)' 'MEKESVIAELHKLPEVLEKAAEGIYLLGIKSVADLKGQDPVDMYAKLKDRKDFFAEPCMLNAFKIAVKFSKNGK' A
#
# COMPACT_ATOMS: atom_id res chain seq x y z
N MET A 1 13.61 12.44 2.27
CA MET A 1 13.90 11.14 1.67
C MET A 1 12.71 10.63 0.91
N GLU A 2 12.98 9.94 -0.18
CA GLU A 2 11.90 9.46 -1.03
C GLU A 2 10.95 8.53 -0.29
N LYS A 3 11.50 7.62 0.52
CA LYS A 3 10.67 6.68 1.25
C LYS A 3 9.68 7.39 2.17
N GLU A 4 10.15 8.37 2.90
CA GLU A 4 9.29 9.09 3.83
C GLU A 4 8.21 9.87 3.10
N SER A 5 8.56 10.46 1.97
CA SER A 5 7.59 11.20 1.18
C SER A 5 6.51 10.27 0.63
N VAL A 6 6.91 9.11 0.14
CA VAL A 6 5.97 8.14 -0.39
C VAL A 6 5.04 7.64 0.71
N ILE A 7 5.61 7.30 1.87
CA ILE A 7 4.81 6.79 2.97
C ILE A 7 3.83 7.87 3.45
N ALA A 8 4.28 9.12 3.53
CA ALA A 8 3.41 10.20 3.94
C ALA A 8 2.25 10.39 2.96
N GLU A 9 2.53 10.29 1.68
CA GLU A 9 1.48 10.43 0.68
C GLU A 9 0.47 9.29 0.77
N LEU A 10 0.94 8.08 0.93
CA LEU A 10 0.05 6.93 1.02
C LEU A 10 -0.73 6.94 2.33
N HIS A 11 -0.13 7.46 3.38
CA HIS A 11 -0.77 7.52 4.68
C HIS A 11 -1.97 8.48 4.69
N LYS A 12 -2.05 9.36 3.70
CA LYS A 12 -3.19 10.27 3.59
C LYS A 12 -4.46 9.54 3.21
N LEU A 13 -4.33 8.34 2.66
CA LEU A 13 -5.50 7.56 2.29
C LEU A 13 -6.18 7.02 3.56
N PRO A 14 -7.52 6.96 3.56
CA PRO A 14 -8.23 6.42 4.72
C PRO A 14 -7.88 4.95 4.93
N GLU A 15 -7.80 4.53 6.18
CA GLU A 15 -7.53 3.15 6.57
C GLU A 15 -6.12 2.66 6.20
N VAL A 16 -5.30 3.51 5.59
CA VAL A 16 -3.93 3.14 5.27
C VAL A 16 -3.02 3.66 6.36
N LEU A 17 -2.66 2.79 7.28
CA LEU A 17 -1.76 3.12 8.38
C LEU A 17 -0.34 3.21 7.88
N GLU A 18 0.54 3.77 8.70
CA GLU A 18 1.93 3.94 8.33
C GLU A 18 2.57 2.61 7.92
N LYS A 19 2.27 1.55 8.65
CA LYS A 19 2.84 0.25 8.36
C LYS A 19 2.34 -0.29 7.02
N ALA A 20 1.07 -0.06 6.72
CA ALA A 20 0.52 -0.48 5.42
C ALA A 20 1.17 0.32 4.30
N ALA A 21 1.38 1.62 4.52
CA ALA A 21 2.04 2.45 3.53
C ALA A 21 3.47 1.98 3.28
N GLU A 22 4.16 1.58 4.35
CA GLU A 22 5.50 1.05 4.21
C GLU A 22 5.51 -0.23 3.38
N GLY A 23 4.53 -1.10 3.62
CA GLY A 23 4.40 -2.32 2.84
C GLY A 23 4.19 -2.02 1.36
N ILE A 24 3.34 -1.04 1.07
CA ILE A 24 3.10 -0.64 -0.31
C ILE A 24 4.39 -0.14 -0.95
N TYR A 25 5.16 0.64 -0.20
CA TYR A 25 6.44 1.14 -0.71
C TYR A 25 7.40 -0.01 -1.03
N LEU A 26 7.42 -1.04 -0.18
CA LEU A 26 8.29 -2.19 -0.40
C LEU A 26 7.95 -2.95 -1.67
N LEU A 27 6.72 -2.81 -2.14
CA LEU A 27 6.31 -3.45 -3.40
C LEU A 27 6.73 -2.65 -4.63
N GLY A 28 7.41 -1.53 -4.42
CA GLY A 28 7.85 -0.70 -5.53
C GLY A 28 6.88 0.38 -5.92
N ILE A 29 5.81 0.52 -5.17
CA ILE A 29 4.80 1.54 -5.43
C ILE A 29 5.24 2.83 -4.75
N LYS A 30 5.43 3.88 -5.53
CA LYS A 30 5.98 5.12 -5.01
C LYS A 30 4.99 6.28 -5.00
N SER A 31 3.77 6.05 -5.45
CA SER A 31 2.76 7.11 -5.43
C SER A 31 1.39 6.48 -5.50
N VAL A 32 0.38 7.31 -5.20
CA VAL A 32 -1.00 6.84 -5.29
C VAL A 32 -1.33 6.43 -6.72
N ALA A 33 -0.75 7.12 -7.69
CA ALA A 33 -0.98 6.79 -9.10
C ALA A 33 -0.48 5.39 -9.43
N ASP A 34 0.58 4.94 -8.78
CA ASP A 34 1.12 3.62 -9.02
C ASP A 34 0.23 2.51 -8.47
N LEU A 35 -0.68 2.85 -7.57
CA LEU A 35 -1.64 1.88 -7.05
C LEU A 35 -2.69 1.52 -8.08
N LYS A 36 -2.90 2.40 -9.04
CA LYS A 36 -3.93 2.20 -10.04
C LYS A 36 -3.61 0.95 -10.86
N GLY A 37 -4.55 0.04 -10.92
CA GLY A 37 -4.34 -1.20 -11.66
C GLY A 37 -3.72 -2.32 -10.83
N GLN A 38 -3.38 -2.06 -9.59
CA GLN A 38 -2.82 -3.10 -8.73
C GLN A 38 -3.93 -3.95 -8.11
N ASP A 39 -3.60 -5.20 -7.81
CA ASP A 39 -4.53 -6.10 -7.15
C ASP A 39 -4.18 -6.15 -5.66
N PRO A 40 -5.07 -5.72 -4.78
CA PRO A 40 -4.76 -5.71 -3.34
C PRO A 40 -4.46 -7.10 -2.80
N VAL A 41 -5.12 -8.13 -3.32
CA VAL A 41 -4.86 -9.49 -2.87
C VAL A 41 -3.45 -9.91 -3.27
N ASP A 42 -3.05 -9.58 -4.48
CA ASP A 42 -1.71 -9.90 -4.96
C ASP A 42 -0.65 -9.14 -4.16
N MET A 43 -0.92 -7.87 -3.87
CA MET A 43 -0.02 -7.07 -3.06
C MET A 43 0.18 -7.70 -1.67
N TYR A 44 -0.92 -8.10 -1.07
CA TYR A 44 -0.86 -8.73 0.25
C TYR A 44 -0.08 -10.04 0.20
N ALA A 45 -0.32 -10.85 -0.82
CA ALA A 45 0.38 -12.12 -0.95
C ALA A 45 1.88 -11.92 -1.09
N LYS A 46 2.30 -10.92 -1.87
CA LYS A 46 3.71 -10.64 -2.05
C LYS A 46 4.37 -10.22 -0.74
N LEU A 47 3.67 -9.40 0.04
CA LEU A 47 4.20 -8.97 1.32
C LEU A 47 4.24 -10.10 2.33
N LYS A 48 3.24 -10.95 2.30
CA LYS A 48 3.17 -12.08 3.21
C LYS A 48 4.33 -13.04 2.97
N ASP A 49 4.80 -13.10 1.74
CA ASP A 49 5.90 -13.97 1.36
C ASP A 49 7.26 -13.38 1.76
N ARG A 50 7.32 -12.10 2.11
CA ARG A 50 8.56 -11.47 2.52
C ARG A 50 8.90 -11.84 3.95
N LYS A 51 10.18 -12.07 4.20
CA LYS A 51 10.64 -12.41 5.55
C LYS A 51 10.97 -11.17 6.37
N ASP A 52 11.22 -10.06 5.70
CA ASP A 52 11.61 -8.82 6.37
C ASP A 52 10.43 -7.91 6.69
N PHE A 53 9.22 -8.38 6.43
CA PHE A 53 8.03 -7.59 6.68
C PHE A 53 6.89 -8.51 7.08
N PHE A 54 6.22 -8.14 8.17
CA PHE A 54 5.08 -8.91 8.65
C PHE A 54 3.79 -8.31 8.13
N ALA A 55 3.13 -9.02 7.23
CA ALA A 55 1.87 -8.56 6.64
C ALA A 55 0.71 -9.06 7.50
N GLU A 56 0.06 -8.13 8.19
CA GLU A 56 -1.09 -8.46 9.03
C GLU A 56 -2.34 -8.58 8.17
N PRO A 57 -3.28 -9.44 8.57
CA PRO A 57 -4.52 -9.60 7.79
C PRO A 57 -5.29 -8.29 7.57
N CYS A 58 -5.24 -7.38 8.53
CA CYS A 58 -5.94 -6.11 8.39
C CYS A 58 -5.36 -5.23 7.28
N MET A 59 -4.13 -5.49 6.89
CA MET A 59 -3.52 -4.74 5.82
C MET A 59 -4.16 -5.02 4.48
N LEU A 60 -4.72 -6.21 4.31
CA LEU A 60 -5.42 -6.53 3.07
C LEU A 60 -6.56 -5.55 2.83
N ASN A 61 -7.30 -5.25 3.90
CA ASN A 61 -8.39 -4.30 3.79
C ASN A 61 -7.87 -2.91 3.45
N ALA A 62 -6.75 -2.52 4.07
CA ALA A 62 -6.14 -1.22 3.77
C ALA A 62 -5.71 -1.14 2.30
N PHE A 63 -5.15 -2.23 1.79
CA PHE A 63 -4.74 -2.27 0.39
C PHE A 63 -5.95 -2.16 -0.54
N LYS A 64 -7.04 -2.83 -0.20
CA LYS A 64 -8.26 -2.75 -1.01
C LYS A 64 -8.76 -1.31 -1.08
N ILE A 65 -8.76 -0.64 0.06
CA ILE A 65 -9.22 0.75 0.12
C ILE A 65 -8.27 1.65 -0.66
N ALA A 66 -6.97 1.44 -0.50
CA ALA A 66 -5.98 2.25 -1.19
C ALA A 66 -6.12 2.14 -2.70
N VAL A 67 -6.23 0.91 -3.21
CA VAL A 67 -6.37 0.70 -4.64
C VAL A 67 -7.68 1.31 -5.15
N LYS A 68 -8.75 1.14 -4.38
CA LYS A 68 -10.03 1.71 -4.76
C LYS A 68 -9.96 3.22 -4.85
N PHE A 69 -9.28 3.84 -3.90
CA PHE A 69 -9.12 5.29 -3.92
C PHE A 69 -8.30 5.74 -5.11
N SER A 70 -7.27 5.00 -5.46
CA SER A 70 -6.44 5.37 -6.60
C SER A 70 -7.21 5.30 -7.91
N LYS A 71 -8.17 4.39 -7.99
CA LYS A 71 -9.02 4.28 -9.19
C LYS A 71 -10.01 5.42 -9.28
N ASN A 72 -10.62 5.77 -8.15
CA ASN A 72 -11.70 6.75 -8.13
C ASN A 72 -11.20 8.17 -7.90
N GLY A 73 -10.03 8.30 -7.33
CA GLY A 73 -9.54 9.58 -6.89
C GLY A 73 -8.97 10.46 -7.97
N LYS A 74 -8.83 9.97 -9.11
CA LYS A 74 -8.28 10.72 -10.22
C LYS A 74 -7.24 11.75 -9.81
#